data_695b0e3f1dc4ce825ab7fb8025cd8b13
#
_entry.id   695b0e3f1dc4ce825ab7fb8025cd8b13
#
_cell.length_a   1.000
_cell.length_b   1.000
_cell.length_c   1.000
_cell.angle_alpha   90.00
_cell.angle_beta   90.00
_cell.angle_gamma   90.00
#
_symmetry.space_group_name_H-M   'P 1'
#
loop_
_entity.id
_entity.type
_entity.pdbx_description
1 polymer ?
#
loop_
_entity_poly.entity_id
_entity_poly.type
_entity_poly.pdbx_seq_one_letter_code
_entity_poly.pdbx_strand_id
1 'polypeptide(L)'
;MLFRSDPEVIFLDEPSAGLDPLSSGRLDELILRLREAFGTTIVLVSHEIPSILRTADFCVYLDPDTGTMAAYAPPKSILQAGQPAKVHAFFTQARYD
;
A
#
# COMPACT_ATOMS: atom_id res chain seq x y z
N MET A 1 2.84 24.20 17.48
CA MET A 1 3.38 22.93 16.96
C MET A 1 3.31 21.86 18.03
N LEU A 2 2.93 20.68 17.63
CA LEU A 2 2.78 19.57 18.55
C LEU A 2 4.01 18.68 18.48
N PHE A 3 4.59 18.40 19.64
CA PHE A 3 5.71 17.47 19.73
C PHE A 3 5.22 16.15 20.28
N ARG A 4 5.62 15.07 19.64
CA ARG A 4 5.28 13.75 20.09
C ARG A 4 6.51 12.91 20.30
N SER A 5 6.57 12.24 21.43
CA SER A 5 7.60 11.24 21.69
C SER A 5 7.19 9.85 21.22
N ASP A 6 5.89 9.65 21.07
CA ASP A 6 5.35 8.35 20.67
C ASP A 6 5.12 8.29 19.16
N PRO A 7 5.30 7.10 18.54
CA PRO A 7 4.95 6.93 17.15
C PRO A 7 3.47 7.17 16.93
N GLU A 8 3.15 7.82 15.82
CA GLU A 8 1.77 7.97 15.41
C GLU A 8 1.44 6.94 14.34
N VAL A 9 0.18 6.60 14.26
CA VAL A 9 -0.37 5.76 13.20
C VAL A 9 -1.38 6.59 12.43
N ILE A 10 -1.19 6.67 11.12
CA ILE A 10 -2.10 7.36 10.24
C ILE A 10 -2.74 6.34 9.32
N PHE A 11 -4.07 6.39 9.21
CA PHE A 11 -4.83 5.52 8.32
C PHE A 11 -5.29 6.33 7.13
N LEU A 12 -4.98 5.85 5.93
CA LEU A 12 -5.39 6.45 4.67
C LEU A 12 -6.19 5.43 3.87
N ASP A 13 -7.43 5.76 3.55
CA ASP A 13 -8.32 4.86 2.80
C ASP A 13 -8.50 5.40 1.39
N GLU A 14 -7.93 4.69 0.42
CA GLU A 14 -7.98 5.03 -1.00
C GLU A 14 -7.61 6.50 -1.26
N PRO A 15 -6.46 6.97 -0.75
CA PRO A 15 -6.15 8.41 -0.81
C PRO A 15 -5.93 8.92 -2.22
N SER A 16 -5.59 8.05 -3.18
CA SER A 16 -5.36 8.45 -4.56
C SER A 16 -6.57 8.24 -5.46
N ALA A 17 -7.72 7.82 -4.89
CA ALA A 17 -8.91 7.58 -5.68
C ALA A 17 -9.32 8.83 -6.44
N GLY A 18 -9.54 8.68 -7.75
CA GLY A 18 -9.94 9.80 -8.61
C GLY A 18 -8.80 10.69 -9.07
N LEU A 19 -7.58 10.44 -8.63
CA LEU A 19 -6.43 11.22 -9.10
C LEU A 19 -5.85 10.63 -10.38
N ASP A 20 -5.30 11.51 -11.22
CA ASP A 20 -4.54 11.08 -12.37
C ASP A 20 -3.19 10.49 -11.95
N PRO A 21 -2.46 9.81 -12.86
CA PRO A 21 -1.19 9.17 -12.49
C PRO A 21 -0.13 10.13 -11.95
N LEU A 22 -0.06 11.35 -12.46
CA LEU A 22 0.92 12.32 -11.99
C LEU A 22 0.61 12.76 -10.56
N SER A 23 -0.65 13.06 -10.29
CA SER A 23 -1.08 13.47 -8.94
C SER A 23 -0.94 12.33 -7.95
N SER A 24 -1.25 11.09 -8.36
CA SER A 24 -1.04 9.92 -7.51
C SER A 24 0.43 9.75 -7.15
N GLY A 25 1.34 9.95 -8.11
CA GLY A 25 2.77 9.88 -7.84
C GLY A 25 3.23 10.93 -6.85
N ARG A 26 2.69 12.13 -6.93
CA ARG A 26 3.01 13.20 -5.98
C ARG A 26 2.50 12.91 -4.60
N LEU A 27 1.32 12.31 -4.50
CA LEU A 27 0.79 11.87 -3.22
C LEU A 27 1.66 10.79 -2.60
N ASP A 28 2.11 9.84 -3.40
CA ASP A 28 3.02 8.80 -2.92
C ASP A 28 4.30 9.39 -2.35
N GLU A 29 4.88 10.37 -3.03
CA GLU A 29 6.07 11.06 -2.53
C GLU A 29 5.81 11.76 -1.21
N LEU A 30 4.65 12.41 -1.08
CA LEU A 30 4.27 13.06 0.16
C LEU A 30 4.16 12.06 1.31
N ILE A 31 3.55 10.92 1.06
CA ILE A 31 3.42 9.85 2.05
C ILE A 31 4.81 9.38 2.52
N LEU A 32 5.73 9.16 1.58
CA LEU A 32 7.08 8.74 1.92
C LEU A 32 7.83 9.81 2.73
N ARG A 33 7.65 11.08 2.40
CA ARG A 33 8.27 12.17 3.13
C ARG A 33 7.74 12.30 4.55
N LEU A 34 6.44 12.12 4.73
CA LEU A 34 5.85 12.13 6.06
C LEU A 34 6.40 11.01 6.92
N ARG A 35 6.52 9.82 6.34
CA ARG A 35 7.09 8.69 7.06
C ARG A 35 8.52 8.97 7.51
N GLU A 36 9.34 9.50 6.63
CA GLU A 36 10.75 9.77 6.95
C GLU A 36 10.91 10.93 7.90
N ALA A 37 10.12 11.99 7.73
CA ALA A 37 10.27 13.18 8.55
C ALA A 37 9.82 12.94 10.00
N PHE A 38 8.79 12.14 10.21
CA PHE A 38 8.16 12.00 11.51
C PHE A 38 8.23 10.59 12.10
N GLY A 39 8.78 9.63 11.37
CA GLY A 39 8.80 8.24 11.83
C GLY A 39 7.41 7.64 11.99
N THR A 40 6.44 8.16 11.27
CA THR A 40 5.03 7.77 11.39
C THR A 40 4.81 6.41 10.74
N THR A 41 3.99 5.58 11.39
CA THR A 41 3.48 4.36 10.78
C THR A 41 2.25 4.71 9.96
N ILE A 42 2.25 4.35 8.70
CA ILE A 42 1.13 4.65 7.80
C ILE A 42 0.49 3.34 7.37
N VAL A 43 -0.81 3.24 7.60
CA VAL A 43 -1.63 2.13 7.12
C VAL A 43 -2.44 2.65 5.94
N LEU A 44 -2.16 2.08 4.78
CA LEU A 44 -2.74 2.52 3.52
C LEU A 44 -3.66 1.43 2.98
N VAL A 45 -4.92 1.77 2.77
CA VAL A 45 -5.87 0.89 2.10
C VAL A 45 -5.98 1.33 0.66
N SER A 46 -5.62 0.46 -0.27
CA SER A 46 -5.60 0.81 -1.69
C SER A 46 -5.68 -0.43 -2.56
N HIS A 47 -6.19 -0.27 -3.76
CA HIS A 47 -6.10 -1.26 -4.82
C HIS A 47 -5.23 -0.76 -5.99
N GLU A 48 -4.57 0.36 -5.80
CA GLU A 48 -3.67 0.93 -6.80
C GLU A 48 -2.29 0.28 -6.67
N ILE A 49 -2.05 -0.76 -7.45
CA ILE A 49 -0.83 -1.55 -7.34
C ILE A 49 0.45 -0.72 -7.51
N PRO A 50 0.54 0.19 -8.49
CA PRO A 50 1.76 1.01 -8.61
C PRO A 50 2.09 1.81 -7.35
N SER A 51 1.08 2.37 -6.67
CA SER A 51 1.29 3.08 -5.41
C SER A 51 1.78 2.16 -4.31
N ILE A 52 1.18 0.98 -4.20
CA ILE A 52 1.57 -0.01 -3.20
C ILE A 52 3.04 -0.41 -3.40
N LEU A 53 3.44 -0.67 -4.63
CA LEU A 53 4.81 -1.05 -4.92
C LEU A 53 5.82 0.06 -4.63
N ARG A 54 5.40 1.32 -4.76
CA ARG A 54 6.28 2.45 -4.49
C ARG A 54 6.39 2.80 -3.02
N THR A 55 5.31 2.64 -2.26
CA THR A 55 5.23 3.21 -0.91
C THR A 55 5.30 2.18 0.21
N ALA A 56 4.77 0.98 0.02
CA ALA A 56 4.59 0.04 1.11
C ALA A 56 5.85 -0.77 1.40
N ASP A 57 6.16 -0.91 2.67
CA ASP A 57 7.19 -1.82 3.14
C ASP A 57 6.66 -3.24 3.25
N PHE A 58 5.40 -3.35 3.69
CA PHE A 58 4.67 -4.62 3.77
C PHE A 58 3.26 -4.39 3.29
N CYS A 59 2.66 -5.42 2.76
CA CYS A 59 1.25 -5.37 2.40
C CYS A 59 0.51 -6.61 2.85
N VAL A 60 -0.78 -6.41 3.09
CA VAL A 60 -1.71 -7.47 3.47
C VAL A 60 -2.76 -7.54 2.36
N TYR A 61 -2.94 -8.72 1.81
CA TYR A 61 -4.03 -8.96 0.88
C TYR A 61 -5.19 -9.60 1.63
N LEU A 62 -6.33 -8.92 1.60
CA LEU A 62 -7.55 -9.41 2.21
C LEU A 62 -8.41 -10.09 1.15
N ASP A 63 -8.75 -11.35 1.39
CA ASP A 63 -9.56 -12.12 0.46
C ASP A 63 -11.04 -11.79 0.71
N PRO A 64 -11.74 -11.20 -0.27
CA PRO A 64 -13.15 -10.84 -0.09
C PRO A 64 -14.08 -12.06 0.06
N ASP A 65 -13.67 -13.20 -0.47
CA ASP A 65 -14.50 -14.41 -0.40
C ASP A 65 -14.48 -15.03 0.98
N THR A 66 -13.34 -15.02 1.65
CA THR A 66 -13.19 -15.60 2.99
C THR A 66 -13.24 -14.57 4.10
N GLY A 67 -13.03 -13.29 3.76
CA GLY A 67 -12.93 -12.23 4.75
C GLY A 67 -11.68 -12.31 5.59
N THR A 68 -10.67 -13.06 5.14
CA THR A 68 -9.44 -13.26 5.90
C THR A 68 -8.23 -12.81 5.13
N MET A 69 -7.10 -12.72 5.84
CA MET A 69 -5.83 -12.37 5.23
C MET A 69 -5.30 -13.55 4.42
N ALA A 70 -5.10 -13.35 3.13
CA ALA A 70 -4.57 -14.37 2.23
C ALA A 70 -3.06 -14.25 2.02
N ALA A 71 -2.47 -13.06 2.25
CA ALA A 71 -1.04 -12.88 2.12
C ALA A 71 -0.59 -11.71 2.99
N TYR A 72 0.65 -11.80 3.48
CA TYR A 72 1.31 -10.74 4.22
C TYR A 72 2.80 -10.80 3.90
N ALA A 73 3.29 -9.83 3.16
CA ALA A 73 4.68 -9.84 2.70
C ALA A 73 5.05 -8.47 2.13
N PRO A 74 6.36 -8.21 1.93
CA PRO A 74 6.76 -7.06 1.14
C PRO A 74 6.14 -7.15 -0.26
N PRO A 75 5.72 -6.02 -0.85
CA PRO A 75 5.00 -6.06 -2.14
C PRO A 75 5.73 -6.81 -3.24
N LYS A 76 7.05 -6.66 -3.32
CA LYS A 76 7.83 -7.33 -4.35
C LYS A 76 7.83 -8.85 -4.19
N SER A 77 7.72 -9.33 -2.97
CA SER A 77 7.66 -10.77 -2.69
C SER A 77 6.35 -11.39 -3.18
N ILE A 78 5.29 -10.62 -3.24
CA ILE A 78 3.99 -11.11 -3.68
C ILE A 78 4.00 -11.43 -5.18
N LEU A 79 4.86 -10.78 -5.94
CA LEU A 79 5.00 -11.07 -7.37
C LEU A 79 5.84 -12.31 -7.65
N GLN A 80 6.46 -12.89 -6.64
CA GLN A 80 7.29 -14.07 -6.79
C GLN A 80 6.47 -15.34 -6.67
N ALA A 81 7.10 -16.47 -7.06
CA ALA A 81 6.47 -17.78 -6.95
C ALA A 81 6.20 -18.14 -5.50
N GLY A 82 5.15 -18.92 -5.27
CA GLY A 82 4.80 -19.40 -3.95
C GLY A 82 3.64 -18.70 -3.28
N GLN A 83 3.17 -17.62 -3.87
CA GLN A 83 1.99 -16.93 -3.35
C GLN A 83 0.70 -17.58 -3.87
N PRO A 84 -0.42 -17.45 -3.13
CA PRO A 84 -1.70 -17.94 -3.63
C PRO A 84 -2.02 -17.35 -5.00
N ALA A 85 -2.60 -18.17 -5.87
CA ALA A 85 -2.91 -17.76 -7.24
C ALA A 85 -3.78 -16.50 -7.29
N LYS A 86 -4.73 -16.37 -6.35
CA LYS A 86 -5.63 -15.23 -6.29
C LYS A 86 -4.87 -13.94 -6.02
N VAL A 87 -3.90 -13.97 -5.14
CA VAL A 87 -3.07 -12.81 -4.81
C VAL A 87 -2.19 -12.42 -6.00
N HIS A 88 -1.56 -13.41 -6.62
CA HIS A 88 -0.74 -13.18 -7.79
C HIS A 88 -1.57 -12.59 -8.94
N ALA A 89 -2.77 -13.12 -9.16
CA ALA A 89 -3.65 -12.61 -10.21
C ALA A 89 -4.05 -11.16 -9.96
N PHE A 90 -4.36 -10.80 -8.72
CA PHE A 90 -4.71 -9.43 -8.38
C PHE A 90 -3.56 -8.48 -8.73
N PHE A 91 -2.34 -8.80 -8.33
CA PHE A 91 -1.19 -7.94 -8.56
C PHE A 91 -0.80 -7.85 -10.03
N THR A 92 -0.96 -8.94 -10.78
CA THR A 92 -0.59 -8.95 -12.20
C THR A 92 -1.66 -8.34 -13.08
N GLN A 93 -2.94 -8.52 -12.77
CA GLN A 93 -4.03 -7.94 -13.57
C GLN A 93 -3.99 -6.42 -13.56
N ALA A 94 -3.67 -5.83 -12.42
CA ALA A 94 -3.60 -4.37 -12.32
C ALA A 94 -2.55 -3.76 -13.24
N ARG A 95 -1.65 -4.57 -13.80
CA ARG A 95 -0.61 -4.10 -14.72
C ARG A 95 -1.11 -3.98 -16.15
N TYR A 96 -2.21 -4.62 -16.47
CA TYR A 96 -2.75 -4.67 -17.84
C TYR A 96 -3.99 -3.81 -18.04
N ASP A 97 -4.52 -3.26 -16.99
CA ASP A 97 -5.72 -2.40 -17.07
C ASP A 97 -5.39 -0.91 -17.27
#